data_ce3eaec40aea1bd454d228771b357c73
#
_entry.id   ce3eaec40aea1bd454d228771b357c73
#
_cell.length_a   1.000
_cell.length_b   1.000
_cell.length_c   1.000
_cell.angle_alpha   90.00
_cell.angle_beta   90.00
_cell.angle_gamma   90.00
#
_symmetry.space_group_name_H-M   'P 1'
#
loop_
_entity.id
_entity.type
_entity.pdbx_description
1 polymer ?
#
loop_
_entity_poly.entity_id
_entity_poly.type
_entity_poly.pdbx_seq_one_letter_code
_entity_poly.pdbx_strand_id
1 'polypeptide(L)'
;MTAANQIAQTIISDPYFLKLYRVCVERSVLRTLSIDTEEKYTEKEIRDLLRFADLLSTSSISDARNYAYKIITYLNPYCKDNVYYQTVAKAVYSNLGNFPAISYLEADNQNVSYLPFDRAVQDEAKKLIQEVPDGAGLVFTDIQYELFSKLISSREFSFSGPTSMGKSFVIKAFLRCEIQNTPPENFIILVPSRALINQYAIELKSEMEALLETNNYKIVTNSNIADLPTNEQCNYVLILT
;
A
#
# COMPACT_ATOMS: atom_id res chain seq x y z
N MET A 1 23.86 -12.21 5.14
CA MET A 1 23.09 -11.81 3.93
C MET A 1 22.30 -13.02 3.47
N THR A 2 21.02 -12.88 3.20
CA THR A 2 20.18 -14.00 2.72
C THR A 2 20.52 -14.37 1.27
N ALA A 3 20.25 -15.61 0.86
CA ALA A 3 20.43 -16.04 -0.53
C ALA A 3 19.69 -15.14 -1.53
N ALA A 4 18.47 -14.71 -1.19
CA ALA A 4 17.68 -13.78 -2.00
C ALA A 4 18.41 -12.44 -2.23
N ASN A 5 19.04 -11.89 -1.19
CA ASN A 5 19.79 -10.64 -1.31
C ASN A 5 21.07 -10.78 -2.14
N GLN A 6 21.75 -11.93 -2.08
CA GLN A 6 22.90 -12.21 -2.93
C GLN A 6 22.51 -12.30 -4.41
N ILE A 7 21.42 -13.02 -4.71
CA ILE A 7 20.88 -13.13 -6.07
C ILE A 7 20.49 -11.74 -6.58
N ALA A 8 19.80 -10.94 -5.77
CA ALA A 8 19.38 -9.60 -6.16
C ALA A 8 20.57 -8.68 -6.49
N GLN A 9 21.65 -8.72 -5.69
CA GLN A 9 22.86 -7.94 -5.98
C GLN A 9 23.54 -8.39 -7.28
N THR A 10 23.58 -9.69 -7.54
CA THR A 10 24.12 -10.22 -8.79
C THR A 10 23.31 -9.73 -10.00
N ILE A 11 21.97 -9.78 -9.91
CA ILE A 11 21.08 -9.30 -10.98
C ILE A 11 21.28 -7.81 -11.23
N ILE A 12 21.30 -6.98 -10.18
CA ILE A 12 21.45 -5.52 -10.32
C ILE A 12 22.80 -5.15 -10.98
N SER A 13 23.82 -5.99 -10.84
CA SER A 13 25.14 -5.80 -11.45
C SER A 13 25.26 -6.42 -12.84
N ASP A 14 24.29 -7.20 -13.28
CA ASP A 14 24.33 -7.93 -14.56
C ASP A 14 24.14 -6.97 -15.76
N PRO A 15 25.10 -6.90 -16.69
CA PRO A 15 25.00 -6.04 -17.88
C PRO A 15 23.77 -6.35 -18.76
N TYR A 16 23.35 -7.62 -18.83
CA TYR A 16 22.17 -8.01 -19.60
C TYR A 16 20.89 -7.49 -18.96
N PHE A 17 20.76 -7.64 -17.64
CA PHE A 17 19.64 -7.05 -16.90
C PHE A 17 19.58 -5.53 -17.10
N LEU A 18 20.69 -4.83 -16.91
CA LEU A 18 20.75 -3.38 -17.02
C LEU A 18 20.37 -2.91 -18.45
N LYS A 19 20.79 -3.64 -19.47
CA LYS A 19 20.39 -3.37 -20.87
C LYS A 19 18.89 -3.52 -21.05
N LEU A 20 18.30 -4.65 -20.63
CA LEU A 20 16.86 -4.90 -20.73
C LEU A 20 16.03 -3.88 -19.93
N TYR A 21 16.46 -3.58 -18.73
CA TYR A 21 15.78 -2.61 -17.90
C TYR A 21 15.79 -1.20 -18.50
N ARG A 22 16.91 -0.79 -19.11
CA ARG A 22 17.00 0.49 -19.84
C ARG A 22 15.96 0.55 -20.96
N VAL A 23 15.87 -0.47 -21.80
CA VAL A 23 14.85 -0.56 -22.85
C VAL A 23 13.44 -0.46 -22.27
N CYS A 24 13.21 -1.10 -21.12
CA CYS A 24 11.92 -1.06 -20.43
C CYS A 24 11.56 0.36 -19.97
N VAL A 25 12.51 1.09 -19.40
CA VAL A 25 12.33 2.49 -19.00
C VAL A 25 12.11 3.39 -20.20
N GLU A 26 12.95 3.28 -21.23
CA GLU A 26 12.86 4.09 -22.46
C GLU A 26 11.47 3.97 -23.12
N ARG A 27 10.99 2.75 -23.29
CA ARG A 27 9.65 2.50 -23.86
C ARG A 27 8.53 3.05 -22.98
N SER A 28 8.65 2.95 -21.66
CA SER A 28 7.68 3.55 -20.73
C SER A 28 7.63 5.07 -20.85
N VAL A 29 8.80 5.72 -20.95
CA VAL A 29 8.90 7.18 -21.13
C VAL A 29 8.30 7.61 -22.45
N LEU A 30 8.66 6.95 -23.55
CA LEU A 30 8.16 7.26 -24.90
C LEU A 30 6.63 7.15 -24.96
N ARG A 31 6.08 6.10 -24.33
CA ARG A 31 4.64 5.95 -24.22
C ARG A 31 3.98 7.08 -23.42
N THR A 32 4.59 7.49 -22.31
CA THR A 32 4.06 8.60 -21.48
C THR A 32 4.03 9.91 -22.27
N LEU A 33 4.99 10.09 -23.17
CA LEU A 33 5.05 11.24 -24.08
C LEU A 33 4.17 11.08 -25.33
N SER A 34 3.39 9.98 -25.43
CA SER A 34 2.56 9.65 -26.59
C SER A 34 3.36 9.53 -27.92
N ILE A 35 4.63 9.15 -27.81
CA ILE A 35 5.49 8.88 -28.95
C ILE A 35 5.35 7.39 -29.30
N ASP A 36 4.77 7.11 -30.44
CA ASP A 36 4.59 5.73 -30.92
C ASP A 36 5.94 5.13 -31.35
N THR A 37 6.22 3.93 -30.87
CA THR A 37 7.42 3.17 -31.24
C THR A 37 6.97 1.89 -31.93
N GLU A 38 7.46 1.67 -33.14
CA GLU A 38 7.22 0.44 -33.93
C GLU A 38 7.83 -0.81 -33.24
N GLU A 39 8.81 -0.61 -32.34
CA GLU A 39 9.52 -1.69 -31.66
C GLU A 39 8.67 -2.31 -30.56
N LYS A 40 8.25 -3.56 -30.74
CA LYS A 40 7.59 -4.37 -29.73
C LYS A 40 8.62 -5.17 -28.93
N TYR A 41 8.27 -5.52 -27.67
CA TYR A 41 9.05 -6.50 -26.92
C TYR A 41 8.99 -7.87 -27.61
N THR A 42 10.12 -8.56 -27.63
CA THR A 42 10.14 -9.98 -27.98
C THR A 42 9.61 -10.79 -26.79
N GLU A 43 9.07 -11.98 -27.07
CA GLU A 43 8.63 -12.90 -25.99
C GLU A 43 9.76 -13.24 -25.01
N LYS A 44 11.00 -13.33 -25.51
CA LYS A 44 12.19 -13.57 -24.69
C LYS A 44 12.44 -12.41 -23.72
N GLU A 45 12.40 -11.17 -24.20
CA GLU A 45 12.60 -9.98 -23.36
C GLU A 45 11.55 -9.88 -22.26
N ILE A 46 10.27 -10.11 -22.59
CA ILE A 46 9.18 -10.13 -21.60
C ILE A 46 9.44 -11.20 -20.55
N ARG A 47 9.73 -12.42 -20.97
CA ARG A 47 9.97 -13.54 -20.06
C ARG A 47 11.16 -13.30 -19.13
N ASP A 48 12.26 -12.77 -19.66
CA ASP A 48 13.47 -12.52 -18.89
C ASP A 48 13.25 -11.35 -17.91
N LEU A 49 12.57 -10.27 -18.31
CA LEU A 49 12.18 -9.18 -17.41
C LEU A 49 11.26 -9.66 -16.28
N LEU A 50 10.28 -10.51 -16.58
CA LEU A 50 9.37 -11.06 -15.57
C LEU A 50 10.10 -11.97 -14.58
N ARG A 51 11.06 -12.79 -15.03
CA ARG A 51 11.91 -13.61 -14.16
C ARG A 51 12.80 -12.76 -13.25
N PHE A 52 13.38 -11.70 -13.79
CA PHE A 52 14.14 -10.75 -12.97
C PHE A 52 13.25 -10.07 -11.92
N ALA A 53 12.05 -9.63 -12.30
CA ALA A 53 11.12 -9.02 -11.37
C ALA A 53 10.72 -9.97 -10.23
N ASP A 54 10.43 -11.23 -10.55
CA ASP A 54 10.10 -12.24 -9.54
C ASP A 54 11.25 -12.44 -8.55
N LEU A 55 12.46 -12.67 -9.05
CA LEU A 55 13.65 -12.86 -8.19
C LEU A 55 13.97 -11.62 -7.35
N LEU A 56 13.92 -10.44 -7.93
CA LEU A 56 14.20 -9.17 -7.25
C LEU A 56 13.17 -8.86 -6.16
N SER A 57 11.91 -9.26 -6.36
CA SER A 57 10.82 -9.01 -5.40
C SER A 57 10.98 -9.77 -4.08
N THR A 58 11.72 -10.89 -4.08
CA THR A 58 11.96 -11.71 -2.88
C THR A 58 13.05 -11.14 -1.96
N SER A 59 13.79 -10.14 -2.44
CA SER A 59 14.87 -9.50 -1.69
C SER A 59 14.34 -8.48 -0.67
N SER A 60 15.07 -8.28 0.42
CA SER A 60 14.84 -7.16 1.36
C SER A 60 15.54 -5.86 0.94
N ILE A 61 16.33 -5.87 -0.15
CA ILE A 61 17.03 -4.69 -0.65
C ILE A 61 16.02 -3.77 -1.35
N SER A 62 15.93 -2.53 -0.88
CA SER A 62 14.96 -1.53 -1.39
C SER A 62 15.08 -1.31 -2.90
N ASP A 63 16.30 -1.17 -3.42
CA ASP A 63 16.52 -0.97 -4.87
C ASP A 63 16.05 -2.16 -5.69
N ALA A 64 16.30 -3.40 -5.22
CA ALA A 64 15.84 -4.61 -5.89
C ALA A 64 14.30 -4.65 -5.97
N ARG A 65 13.63 -4.37 -4.86
CA ARG A 65 12.16 -4.30 -4.79
C ARG A 65 11.60 -3.20 -5.71
N ASN A 66 12.27 -2.06 -5.78
CA ASN A 66 11.90 -0.96 -6.68
C ASN A 66 12.05 -1.33 -8.16
N TYR A 67 13.13 -2.04 -8.54
CA TYR A 67 13.28 -2.58 -9.88
C TYR A 67 12.14 -3.57 -10.23
N ALA A 68 11.83 -4.49 -9.32
CA ALA A 68 10.74 -5.43 -9.52
C ALA A 68 9.40 -4.73 -9.77
N TYR A 69 9.04 -3.78 -8.91
CA TYR A 69 7.82 -2.98 -9.06
C TYR A 69 7.77 -2.24 -10.41
N LYS A 70 8.84 -1.56 -10.78
CA LYS A 70 8.91 -0.78 -12.03
C LYS A 70 8.79 -1.68 -13.26
N ILE A 71 9.45 -2.84 -13.29
CA ILE A 71 9.35 -3.77 -14.42
C ILE A 71 7.90 -4.19 -14.62
N ILE A 72 7.20 -4.61 -13.57
CA ILE A 72 5.79 -5.00 -13.68
C ILE A 72 4.94 -3.84 -14.17
N THR A 73 5.11 -2.66 -13.59
CA THR A 73 4.34 -1.46 -13.97
C THR A 73 4.58 -1.06 -15.42
N TYR A 74 5.83 -1.09 -15.90
CA TYR A 74 6.17 -0.69 -17.27
C TYR A 74 5.74 -1.72 -18.31
N LEU A 75 5.70 -3.01 -17.97
CA LEU A 75 5.22 -4.06 -18.85
C LEU A 75 3.69 -4.15 -18.94
N ASN A 76 2.96 -3.67 -17.92
CA ASN A 76 1.51 -3.79 -17.88
C ASN A 76 0.79 -3.36 -19.17
N PRO A 77 1.11 -2.20 -19.77
CA PRO A 77 0.44 -1.76 -20.98
C PRO A 77 0.64 -2.67 -22.20
N TYR A 78 1.66 -3.49 -22.20
CA TYR A 78 2.03 -4.38 -23.31
C TYR A 78 1.60 -5.83 -23.09
N CYS A 79 1.39 -6.23 -21.82
CA CYS A 79 1.22 -7.62 -21.42
C CYS A 79 0.00 -7.88 -20.56
N LYS A 80 -0.89 -6.89 -20.31
CA LYS A 80 -2.00 -7.02 -19.36
C LYS A 80 -2.91 -8.22 -19.63
N ASP A 81 -3.10 -8.60 -20.89
CA ASP A 81 -3.96 -9.73 -21.29
C ASP A 81 -3.21 -11.08 -21.29
N ASN A 82 -1.92 -11.10 -20.97
CA ASN A 82 -1.10 -12.31 -20.93
C ASN A 82 -1.17 -12.96 -19.55
N VAL A 83 -1.67 -14.21 -19.49
CA VAL A 83 -1.84 -14.97 -18.24
C VAL A 83 -0.50 -15.15 -17.49
N TYR A 84 0.60 -15.38 -18.20
CA TYR A 84 1.92 -15.52 -17.56
C TYR A 84 2.35 -14.21 -16.90
N TYR A 85 2.15 -13.07 -17.57
CA TYR A 85 2.40 -11.75 -16.98
C TYR A 85 1.55 -11.54 -15.71
N GLN A 86 0.24 -11.81 -15.79
CA GLN A 86 -0.68 -11.64 -14.64
C GLN A 86 -0.25 -12.49 -13.44
N THR A 87 0.11 -13.75 -13.67
CA THR A 87 0.59 -14.65 -12.60
C THR A 87 1.86 -14.13 -11.94
N VAL A 88 2.84 -13.69 -12.72
CA VAL A 88 4.09 -13.13 -12.19
C VAL A 88 3.86 -11.79 -11.52
N ALA A 89 3.03 -10.92 -12.11
CA ALA A 89 2.69 -9.63 -11.53
C ALA A 89 2.03 -9.77 -10.15
N LYS A 90 1.07 -10.71 -10.03
CA LYS A 90 0.43 -11.03 -8.75
C LYS A 90 1.46 -11.54 -7.73
N ALA A 91 2.36 -12.46 -8.11
CA ALA A 91 3.42 -12.95 -7.24
C ALA A 91 4.37 -11.83 -6.78
N VAL A 92 4.78 -10.96 -7.71
CA VAL A 92 5.66 -9.82 -7.40
C VAL A 92 4.97 -8.83 -6.46
N TYR A 93 3.73 -8.43 -6.73
CA TYR A 93 3.01 -7.51 -5.85
C TYR A 93 2.74 -8.10 -4.46
N SER A 94 2.45 -9.40 -4.36
CA SER A 94 2.32 -10.09 -3.08
C SER A 94 3.64 -10.07 -2.28
N ASN A 95 4.78 -10.40 -2.92
CA ASN A 95 6.10 -10.29 -2.29
C ASN A 95 6.40 -8.87 -1.82
N LEU A 96 5.99 -7.86 -2.59
CA LEU A 96 6.14 -6.45 -2.26
C LEU A 96 5.14 -5.95 -1.21
N GLY A 97 4.11 -6.74 -0.87
CA GLY A 97 3.02 -6.33 0.01
C GLY A 97 2.13 -5.25 -0.60
N ASN A 98 2.06 -5.17 -1.92
CA ASN A 98 1.23 -4.19 -2.63
C ASN A 98 -0.13 -4.80 -3.00
N PHE A 99 -0.94 -5.09 -2.00
CA PHE A 99 -2.27 -5.69 -2.18
C PHE A 99 -3.25 -4.81 -2.98
N PRO A 100 -3.24 -3.47 -2.87
CA PRO A 100 -4.06 -2.63 -3.74
C PRO A 100 -3.77 -2.83 -5.24
N ALA A 101 -2.51 -3.06 -5.61
CA ALA A 101 -2.16 -3.34 -7.00
C ALA A 101 -2.66 -4.72 -7.45
N ILE A 102 -2.72 -5.71 -6.56
CA ILE A 102 -3.34 -7.02 -6.86
C ILE A 102 -4.82 -6.86 -7.13
N SER A 103 -5.56 -6.15 -6.27
CA SER A 103 -6.98 -5.88 -6.45
C SER A 103 -7.27 -5.15 -7.76
N TYR A 104 -6.40 -4.21 -8.15
CA TYR A 104 -6.50 -3.52 -9.44
C TYR A 104 -6.29 -4.47 -10.63
N LEU A 105 -5.28 -5.36 -10.56
CA LEU A 105 -5.06 -6.38 -11.60
C LEU A 105 -6.24 -7.33 -11.74
N GLU A 106 -6.85 -7.75 -10.64
CA GLU A 106 -7.98 -8.68 -10.63
C GLU A 106 -9.26 -8.02 -11.15
N ALA A 107 -9.48 -6.74 -10.87
CA ALA A 107 -10.65 -5.99 -11.37
C ALA A 107 -10.60 -5.74 -12.89
N ASP A 108 -9.41 -5.54 -13.46
CA ASP A 108 -9.23 -5.27 -14.90
C ASP A 108 -9.24 -6.56 -15.76
N ASN A 109 -9.12 -7.74 -15.15
CA ASN A 109 -8.95 -9.01 -15.84
C ASN A 109 -10.02 -10.05 -15.49
N GLN A 110 -10.73 -10.53 -16.52
CA GLN A 110 -11.65 -11.66 -16.39
C GLN A 110 -10.94 -13.03 -16.33
N ASN A 111 -9.63 -13.08 -16.56
CA ASN A 111 -8.85 -14.29 -16.55
C ASN A 111 -8.32 -14.56 -15.13
N VAL A 112 -8.70 -15.69 -14.57
CA VAL A 112 -8.24 -16.11 -13.24
C VAL A 112 -6.77 -16.56 -13.33
N SER A 113 -5.86 -15.77 -12.82
CA SER A 113 -4.47 -16.19 -12.67
C SER A 113 -4.27 -16.87 -11.32
N TYR A 114 -3.76 -18.10 -11.33
CA TYR A 114 -3.51 -18.87 -10.13
C TYR A 114 -2.04 -18.78 -9.72
N LEU A 115 -1.78 -18.39 -8.47
CA LEU A 115 -0.45 -18.55 -7.89
C LEU A 115 -0.18 -20.05 -7.64
N PRO A 116 1.09 -20.49 -7.74
CA PRO A 116 1.50 -21.78 -7.20
C PRO A 116 1.04 -21.95 -5.75
N PHE A 117 0.70 -23.17 -5.34
CA PHE A 117 0.04 -23.43 -4.05
C PHE A 117 0.81 -22.85 -2.85
N ASP A 118 2.11 -23.03 -2.79
CA ASP A 118 2.99 -22.50 -1.75
C ASP A 118 2.96 -20.97 -1.67
N ARG A 119 2.95 -20.30 -2.81
CA ARG A 119 2.82 -18.83 -2.89
C ARG A 119 1.42 -18.34 -2.54
N ALA A 120 0.39 -19.09 -2.93
CA ALA A 120 -0.98 -18.77 -2.57
C ALA A 120 -1.18 -18.83 -1.04
N VAL A 121 -0.62 -19.85 -0.38
CA VAL A 121 -0.67 -19.96 1.08
C VAL A 121 0.10 -18.82 1.75
N GLN A 122 1.26 -18.44 1.24
CA GLN A 122 2.03 -17.30 1.77
C GLN A 122 1.28 -15.97 1.60
N ASP A 123 0.63 -15.76 0.44
CA ASP A 123 -0.18 -14.57 0.16
C ASP A 123 -1.35 -14.45 1.12
N GLU A 124 -2.12 -15.53 1.31
CA GLU A 124 -3.24 -15.54 2.24
C GLU A 124 -2.82 -15.37 3.70
N ALA A 125 -1.74 -16.02 4.13
CA ALA A 125 -1.18 -15.82 5.47
C ALA A 125 -0.75 -14.36 5.68
N LYS A 126 -0.13 -13.74 4.68
CA LYS A 126 0.30 -12.35 4.74
C LYS A 126 -0.90 -11.39 4.79
N LYS A 127 -1.95 -11.64 4.00
CA LYS A 127 -3.20 -10.85 4.06
C LYS A 127 -3.85 -10.91 5.43
N LEU A 128 -3.96 -12.09 6.03
CA LEU A 128 -4.51 -12.27 7.38
C LEU A 128 -3.71 -11.50 8.44
N ILE A 129 -2.38 -11.51 8.35
CA ILE A 129 -1.51 -10.78 9.30
C ILE A 129 -1.63 -9.26 9.12
N GLN A 130 -1.78 -8.80 7.88
CA GLN A 130 -1.79 -7.38 7.53
C GLN A 130 -3.20 -6.83 7.34
N GLU A 131 -4.24 -7.57 7.72
CA GLU A 131 -5.61 -7.09 7.65
C GLU A 131 -5.80 -5.85 8.53
N VAL A 132 -6.49 -4.86 7.98
CA VAL A 132 -6.82 -3.62 8.70
C VAL A 132 -7.91 -3.93 9.72
N PRO A 133 -7.74 -3.62 11.01
CA PRO A 133 -8.79 -3.83 12.00
C PRO A 133 -10.10 -3.18 11.58
N ASP A 134 -11.17 -3.95 11.48
CA ASP A 134 -12.50 -3.55 10.99
C ASP A 134 -12.50 -2.77 9.66
N GLY A 135 -11.50 -3.03 8.84
CA GLY A 135 -11.32 -2.39 7.55
C GLY A 135 -12.11 -3.05 6.40
N ALA A 136 -13.10 -3.89 6.69
CA ALA A 136 -13.92 -4.60 5.70
C ALA A 136 -13.09 -5.37 4.65
N GLY A 137 -12.06 -6.09 5.10
CA GLY A 137 -11.17 -6.88 4.24
C GLY A 137 -10.05 -6.07 3.56
N LEU A 138 -9.85 -4.82 3.95
CA LEU A 138 -8.68 -4.04 3.51
C LEU A 138 -7.40 -4.61 4.13
N VAL A 139 -6.31 -4.60 3.37
CA VAL A 139 -5.01 -5.13 3.77
C VAL A 139 -3.97 -4.02 3.68
N PHE A 140 -3.19 -3.85 4.75
CA PHE A 140 -2.07 -2.92 4.76
C PHE A 140 -0.99 -3.35 3.76
N THR A 141 -0.32 -2.38 3.15
CA THR A 141 0.98 -2.63 2.53
C THR A 141 2.03 -2.93 3.59
N ASP A 142 3.17 -3.54 3.21
CA ASP A 142 4.26 -3.85 4.16
C ASP A 142 4.67 -2.64 5.00
N ILE A 143 4.81 -1.47 4.36
CA ILE A 143 5.20 -0.23 5.03
C ILE A 143 4.10 0.28 5.97
N GLN A 144 2.85 0.21 5.54
CA GLN A 144 1.71 0.63 6.37
C GLN A 144 1.54 -0.27 7.60
N TYR A 145 1.73 -1.59 7.43
CA TYR A 145 1.67 -2.54 8.53
C TYR A 145 2.81 -2.33 9.54
N GLU A 146 4.03 -2.09 9.06
CA GLU A 146 5.17 -1.75 9.93
C GLU A 146 4.90 -0.48 10.74
N LEU A 147 4.37 0.57 10.09
CA LEU A 147 4.00 1.82 10.76
C LEU A 147 2.88 1.62 11.77
N PHE A 148 1.82 0.89 11.42
CA PHE A 148 0.71 0.58 12.30
C PHE A 148 1.18 -0.19 13.53
N SER A 149 2.00 -1.23 13.34
CA SER A 149 2.56 -2.03 14.43
C SER A 149 3.42 -1.19 15.39
N LYS A 150 4.20 -0.24 14.86
CA LYS A 150 5.00 0.69 15.66
C LYS A 150 4.12 1.69 16.42
N LEU A 151 3.06 2.21 15.81
CA LEU A 151 2.11 3.10 16.48
C LEU A 151 1.46 2.43 17.68
N ILE A 152 0.98 1.19 17.52
CA ILE A 152 0.34 0.43 18.63
C ILE A 152 1.33 0.08 19.73
N SER A 153 2.58 -0.23 19.40
CA SER A 153 3.56 -0.70 20.36
C SER A 153 4.35 0.42 21.06
N SER A 154 4.26 1.67 20.59
CA SER A 154 5.08 2.78 21.07
C SER A 154 4.23 3.83 21.77
N ARG A 155 4.72 4.33 22.92
CA ARG A 155 4.10 5.46 23.60
C ARG A 155 4.26 6.78 22.84
N GLU A 156 5.41 6.94 22.18
CA GLU A 156 5.74 8.11 21.37
C GLU A 156 6.38 7.64 20.07
N PHE A 157 5.87 8.09 18.94
CA PHE A 157 6.37 7.69 17.63
C PHE A 157 6.34 8.84 16.64
N SER A 158 7.42 9.02 15.91
CA SER A 158 7.52 10.00 14.83
C SER A 158 7.95 9.33 13.55
N PHE A 159 7.29 9.64 12.45
CA PHE A 159 7.65 9.12 11.14
C PHE A 159 7.48 10.15 10.03
N SER A 160 8.27 10.01 9.00
CA SER A 160 8.22 10.83 7.79
C SER A 160 8.13 9.91 6.56
N GLY A 161 7.47 10.38 5.54
CA GLY A 161 7.34 9.62 4.30
C GLY A 161 6.60 10.41 3.22
N PRO A 162 6.64 9.96 1.95
CA PRO A 162 5.95 10.62 0.85
C PRO A 162 4.43 10.68 1.07
N THR A 163 3.77 11.62 0.41
CA THR A 163 2.31 11.80 0.52
C THR A 163 1.53 10.55 0.09
N SER A 164 2.04 9.83 -0.90
CA SER A 164 1.44 8.60 -1.44
C SER A 164 1.55 7.36 -0.54
N MET A 165 2.26 7.43 0.58
CA MET A 165 2.40 6.29 1.51
C MET A 165 1.09 5.89 2.21
N GLY A 166 0.10 6.78 2.24
CA GLY A 166 -1.15 6.54 2.98
C GLY A 166 -1.04 6.79 4.49
N LYS A 167 -0.26 7.78 4.91
CA LYS A 167 -0.09 8.15 6.33
C LYS A 167 -1.42 8.35 7.05
N SER A 168 -2.33 9.10 6.45
CA SER A 168 -3.67 9.36 7.01
C SER A 168 -4.48 8.08 7.17
N PHE A 169 -4.35 7.14 6.23
CA PHE A 169 -5.00 5.84 6.32
C PHE A 169 -4.52 5.03 7.53
N VAL A 170 -3.19 4.99 7.77
CA VAL A 170 -2.61 4.30 8.93
C VAL A 170 -3.04 4.96 10.24
N ILE A 171 -3.07 6.30 10.30
CA ILE A 171 -3.54 7.05 11.49
C ILE A 171 -5.02 6.77 11.77
N LYS A 172 -5.86 6.74 10.75
CA LYS A 172 -7.29 6.41 10.89
C LYS A 172 -7.49 4.96 11.37
N ALA A 173 -6.71 4.01 10.83
CA ALA A 173 -6.75 2.63 11.28
C ALA A 173 -6.30 2.48 12.75
N PHE A 174 -5.26 3.22 13.14
CA PHE A 174 -4.82 3.30 14.53
C PHE A 174 -5.93 3.85 15.45
N LEU A 175 -6.53 4.98 15.09
CA LEU A 175 -7.62 5.57 15.85
C LEU A 175 -8.81 4.60 16.01
N ARG A 176 -9.15 3.87 14.94
CA ARG A 176 -10.20 2.84 14.97
C ARG A 176 -9.87 1.74 15.98
N CYS A 177 -8.64 1.25 15.95
CA CYS A 177 -8.17 0.22 16.88
C CYS A 177 -8.23 0.69 18.34
N GLU A 178 -7.79 1.92 18.63
CA GLU A 178 -7.80 2.50 19.96
C GLU A 178 -9.23 2.69 20.47
N ILE A 179 -10.16 3.19 19.67
CA ILE A 179 -11.57 3.35 20.06
C ILE A 179 -12.22 2.03 20.43
N GLN A 180 -11.82 0.91 19.78
CA GLN A 180 -12.41 -0.41 20.01
C GLN A 180 -11.83 -1.13 21.21
N ASN A 181 -10.52 -1.04 21.42
CA ASN A 181 -9.78 -1.95 22.29
C ASN A 181 -9.30 -1.32 23.58
N THR A 182 -9.33 0.00 23.71
CA THR A 182 -8.88 0.70 24.92
C THR A 182 -10.06 1.23 25.75
N PRO A 183 -9.86 1.51 27.04
CA PRO A 183 -10.83 2.27 27.81
C PRO A 183 -11.11 3.60 27.11
N PRO A 184 -12.36 4.12 27.20
CA PRO A 184 -12.73 5.35 26.51
C PRO A 184 -11.82 6.53 26.90
N GLU A 185 -11.11 7.08 25.91
CA GLU A 185 -10.21 8.23 26.07
C GLU A 185 -10.50 9.29 24.98
N ASN A 186 -10.15 10.55 25.27
CA ASN A 186 -10.27 11.61 24.27
C ASN A 186 -9.06 11.63 23.35
N PHE A 187 -9.30 11.84 22.07
CA PHE A 187 -8.26 11.94 21.04
C PHE A 187 -8.14 13.36 20.53
N ILE A 188 -6.92 13.82 20.28
CA ILE A 188 -6.63 15.12 19.66
C ILE A 188 -5.81 14.89 18.40
N ILE A 189 -6.34 15.34 17.26
CA ILE A 189 -5.66 15.35 15.97
C ILE A 189 -5.30 16.77 15.62
N LEU A 190 -4.00 17.09 15.57
CA LEU A 190 -3.52 18.38 15.15
C LEU A 190 -3.13 18.34 13.66
N VAL A 191 -3.71 19.24 12.88
CA VAL A 191 -3.44 19.35 11.43
C VAL A 191 -2.95 20.75 11.07
N PRO A 192 -2.08 20.88 10.05
CA PRO A 192 -1.42 22.15 9.74
C PRO A 192 -2.32 23.19 9.05
N SER A 193 -3.56 22.84 8.69
CA SER A 193 -4.47 23.78 8.01
C SER A 193 -5.95 23.52 8.29
N ARG A 194 -6.77 24.58 8.22
CA ARG A 194 -8.23 24.49 8.37
C ARG A 194 -8.90 23.60 7.31
N ALA A 195 -8.37 23.58 6.10
CA ALA A 195 -8.89 22.70 5.04
C ALA A 195 -8.78 21.21 5.44
N LEU A 196 -7.70 20.84 6.09
CA LEU A 196 -7.50 19.47 6.59
C LEU A 196 -8.41 19.13 7.77
N ILE A 197 -8.79 20.09 8.60
CA ILE A 197 -9.78 19.85 9.68
C ILE A 197 -11.09 19.32 9.07
N ASN A 198 -11.62 20.05 8.08
CA ASN A 198 -12.88 19.66 7.43
C ASN A 198 -12.74 18.33 6.70
N GLN A 199 -11.63 18.10 6.00
CA GLN A 199 -11.39 16.86 5.30
C GLN A 199 -11.37 15.68 6.29
N TYR A 200 -10.56 15.74 7.36
CA TYR A 200 -10.51 14.69 8.37
C TYR A 200 -11.84 14.45 9.07
N ALA A 201 -12.59 15.53 9.40
CA ALA A 201 -13.89 15.39 10.05
C ALA A 201 -14.91 14.67 9.15
N ILE A 202 -14.93 14.98 7.85
CA ILE A 202 -15.81 14.31 6.89
C ILE A 202 -15.38 12.85 6.69
N GLU A 203 -14.09 12.60 6.50
CA GLU A 203 -13.56 11.24 6.30
C GLU A 203 -13.81 10.35 7.52
N LEU A 204 -13.51 10.82 8.74
CA LEU A 204 -13.74 10.06 9.96
C LEU A 204 -15.23 9.77 10.16
N LYS A 205 -16.10 10.76 9.90
CA LYS A 205 -17.54 10.56 10.00
C LYS A 205 -18.03 9.53 8.99
N SER A 206 -17.62 9.62 7.74
CA SER A 206 -18.07 8.70 6.69
C SER A 206 -17.54 7.26 6.86
N GLU A 207 -16.30 7.10 7.36
CA GLU A 207 -15.65 5.80 7.47
C GLU A 207 -15.88 5.10 8.82
N MET A 208 -16.22 5.85 9.88
CA MET A 208 -16.25 5.35 11.26
C MET A 208 -17.55 5.74 12.01
N GLU A 209 -18.60 6.21 11.33
CA GLU A 209 -19.83 6.71 11.98
C GLU A 209 -20.42 5.69 12.97
N ALA A 210 -20.65 4.45 12.53
CA ALA A 210 -21.22 3.41 13.37
C ALA A 210 -20.32 3.09 14.60
N LEU A 211 -19.01 3.11 14.42
CA LEU A 211 -18.05 2.86 15.49
C LEU A 211 -18.06 4.00 16.53
N LEU A 212 -18.07 5.24 16.04
CA LEU A 212 -18.11 6.44 16.91
C LEU A 212 -19.40 6.48 17.72
N GLU A 213 -20.56 6.20 17.10
CA GLU A 213 -21.85 6.14 17.77
C GLU A 213 -21.91 5.03 18.82
N THR A 214 -21.49 3.81 18.45
CA THR A 214 -21.50 2.65 19.36
C THR A 214 -20.65 2.89 20.60
N ASN A 215 -19.50 3.57 20.46
CA ASN A 215 -18.58 3.85 21.57
C ASN A 215 -18.78 5.26 22.18
N ASN A 216 -19.86 5.94 21.81
CA ASN A 216 -20.24 7.24 22.35
C ASN A 216 -19.17 8.33 22.16
N TYR A 217 -18.59 8.41 20.92
CA TYR A 217 -17.64 9.44 20.54
C TYR A 217 -18.31 10.53 19.69
N LYS A 218 -17.89 11.78 19.91
CA LYS A 218 -18.29 12.94 19.09
C LYS A 218 -17.06 13.58 18.43
N ILE A 219 -17.18 13.92 17.14
CA ILE A 219 -16.14 14.68 16.44
C ILE A 219 -16.36 16.18 16.72
N VAL A 220 -15.31 16.83 17.21
CA VAL A 220 -15.29 18.27 17.50
C VAL A 220 -14.17 18.94 16.71
N THR A 221 -14.50 20.07 16.10
CA THR A 221 -13.57 20.89 15.32
C THR A 221 -13.46 22.30 15.89
N ASN A 222 -12.57 23.13 15.40
CA ASN A 222 -12.42 24.52 15.84
C ASN A 222 -13.74 25.31 15.74
N SER A 223 -14.64 24.95 14.83
CA SER A 223 -15.89 25.69 14.59
C SER A 223 -16.95 25.42 15.65
N ASN A 224 -16.92 24.28 16.31
CA ASN A 224 -17.92 23.88 17.30
C ASN A 224 -17.34 23.56 18.68
N ILE A 225 -16.09 23.96 18.93
CA ILE A 225 -15.43 23.74 20.22
C ILE A 225 -16.14 24.47 21.38
N ALA A 226 -16.82 25.58 21.10
CA ALA A 226 -17.59 26.32 22.09
C ALA A 226 -18.88 25.61 22.51
N ASP A 227 -19.35 24.66 21.72
CA ASP A 227 -20.57 23.87 21.95
C ASP A 227 -20.30 22.56 22.70
N LEU A 228 -19.06 22.39 23.23
CA LEU A 228 -18.70 21.20 24.02
C LEU A 228 -19.60 21.13 25.25
N PRO A 229 -20.49 20.12 25.36
CA PRO A 229 -21.34 19.98 26.53
C PRO A 229 -20.49 19.56 27.71
N THR A 230 -20.50 20.35 28.75
CA THR A 230 -19.74 20.11 29.99
C THR A 230 -20.28 18.96 30.84
N ASN A 231 -21.44 18.42 30.50
CA ASN A 231 -22.17 17.44 31.32
C ASN A 231 -22.53 16.11 30.60
N GLU A 232 -22.13 15.91 29.35
CA GLU A 232 -22.40 14.64 28.67
C GLU A 232 -21.29 13.60 28.93
N GLN A 233 -21.67 12.39 29.26
CA GLN A 233 -20.78 11.24 29.35
C GLN A 233 -20.45 10.72 27.93
N CYS A 234 -19.75 11.52 27.13
CA CYS A 234 -19.25 11.11 25.82
C CYS A 234 -17.78 11.46 25.70
N ASN A 235 -17.10 10.74 24.82
CA ASN A 235 -15.71 10.97 24.49
C ASN A 235 -15.60 11.80 23.21
N TYR A 236 -14.44 12.39 22.99
CA TYR A 236 -14.26 13.32 21.89
C TYR A 236 -13.07 12.94 21.01
N VAL A 237 -13.25 13.10 19.72
CA VAL A 237 -12.16 13.21 18.74
C VAL A 237 -12.08 14.68 18.31
N LEU A 238 -11.12 15.41 18.88
CA LEU A 238 -10.90 16.83 18.59
C LEU A 238 -9.94 16.95 17.39
N ILE A 239 -10.35 17.69 16.35
CA ILE A 239 -9.54 17.97 15.17
C ILE A 239 -9.27 19.49 15.13
N LEU A 240 -8.02 19.86 15.37
CA LEU A 240 -7.62 21.25 15.62
C LEU A 240 -6.42 21.65 14.75
N THR A 241 -6.13 22.95 14.65
CA THR A 241 -4.90 23.53 14.06
C THR A 241 -4.04 24.15 15.11
#